data_a33fbd164d558a3134e253adad944843
#
_entry.id   a33fbd164d558a3134e253adad944843
#
_cell.length_a   1.000
_cell.length_b   1.000
_cell.length_c   1.000
_cell.angle_alpha   90.00
_cell.angle_beta   90.00
_cell.angle_gamma   90.00
#
_symmetry.space_group_name_H-M   'P 1'
#
loop_
_entity.id
_entity.type
_entity.pdbx_description
1 polymer ?
#
loop_
_entity_poly.entity_id
_entity_poly.type
_entity_poly.pdbx_seq_one_letter_code
_entity_poly.pdbx_strand_id
1 'polypeptide(L)'
;MASELARVGIPFVRQSGVVGIQLPYPNENFSDWSYKYLHGRGWAPRELGCYLSHIECLRSFLLTDSKYALILEDDVQIDGDLKHVIDQAMLFPASWNMLRLSTVNSGKWWPVKSLGQYDLAVCLTREKGAGAYVVDRKAAARMVKWLMPMRLAWDIAFDLEWFMGFKTLGVHPKPVRQNAGFDTQIQQDLNGIKIKGKWKYLTVVPFRLFLEVSRLIYRSFRLMKLRIFQPG
;
A
#
# COMPACT_ATOMS: atom_id res chain seq x y z
N MET A 1 -9.51 12.31 -11.66
CA MET A 1 -9.90 10.93 -11.29
C MET A 1 -11.30 10.54 -11.79
N ALA A 2 -12.42 11.22 -11.44
CA ALA A 2 -13.76 10.84 -11.89
C ALA A 2 -13.89 10.69 -13.43
N SER A 3 -13.36 11.66 -14.19
CA SER A 3 -13.32 11.61 -15.66
C SER A 3 -12.47 10.45 -16.21
N GLU A 4 -11.37 10.13 -15.55
CA GLU A 4 -10.52 8.98 -15.89
C GLU A 4 -11.25 7.65 -15.70
N LEU A 5 -11.93 7.47 -14.56
CA LEU A 5 -12.70 6.25 -14.28
C LEU A 5 -13.91 6.09 -15.22
N ALA A 6 -14.58 7.20 -15.54
CA ALA A 6 -15.65 7.19 -16.55
C ALA A 6 -15.12 6.77 -17.94
N ARG A 7 -13.93 7.24 -18.33
CA ARG A 7 -13.28 6.89 -19.61
C ARG A 7 -12.98 5.39 -19.70
N VAL A 8 -12.57 4.77 -18.61
CA VAL A 8 -12.25 3.33 -18.56
C VAL A 8 -13.44 2.45 -18.14
N GLY A 9 -14.64 3.03 -17.98
CA GLY A 9 -15.87 2.30 -17.68
C GLY A 9 -15.89 1.62 -16.31
N ILE A 10 -15.15 2.15 -15.32
CA ILE A 10 -15.12 1.62 -13.97
C ILE A 10 -16.04 2.45 -13.08
N PRO A 11 -17.16 1.88 -12.57
CA PRO A 11 -18.00 2.56 -11.60
C PRO A 11 -17.27 2.71 -10.28
N PHE A 12 -17.47 3.85 -9.61
CA PHE A 12 -16.78 4.13 -8.36
C PHE A 12 -17.67 4.82 -7.33
N VAL A 13 -17.29 4.70 -6.07
CA VAL A 13 -17.84 5.45 -4.95
C VAL A 13 -16.73 6.32 -4.39
N ARG A 14 -16.99 7.62 -4.23
CA ARG A 14 -16.04 8.54 -3.62
C ARG A 14 -16.12 8.41 -2.09
N GLN A 15 -15.01 8.00 -1.48
CA GLN A 15 -14.81 8.07 -0.03
C GLN A 15 -14.19 9.42 0.31
N SER A 16 -14.83 10.19 1.20
CA SER A 16 -14.24 11.44 1.69
C SER A 16 -12.99 11.15 2.51
N GLY A 17 -11.92 11.89 2.24
CA GLY A 17 -10.68 11.79 3.01
C GLY A 17 -10.84 12.36 4.42
N VAL A 18 -10.09 11.81 5.37
CA VAL A 18 -10.01 12.32 6.73
C VAL A 18 -9.09 13.56 6.75
N VAL A 19 -9.61 14.69 7.22
CA VAL A 19 -8.86 15.94 7.30
C VAL A 19 -7.92 15.89 8.52
N GLY A 20 -6.68 15.46 8.30
CA GLY A 20 -5.72 15.17 9.36
C GLY A 20 -5.43 16.33 10.30
N ILE A 21 -5.37 17.58 9.78
CA ILE A 21 -5.11 18.78 10.61
C ILE A 21 -6.23 19.10 11.60
N GLN A 22 -7.41 18.51 11.45
CA GLN A 22 -8.53 18.67 12.39
C GLN A 22 -8.54 17.58 13.48
N LEU A 23 -7.63 16.61 13.40
CA LEU A 23 -7.56 15.54 14.39
C LEU A 23 -6.94 16.06 15.70
N PRO A 24 -7.56 15.73 16.85
CA PRO A 24 -7.02 16.13 18.15
C PRO A 24 -5.70 15.40 18.46
N TYR A 25 -4.89 16.00 19.31
CA TYR A 25 -3.73 15.35 19.91
C TYR A 25 -3.83 15.45 21.43
N PRO A 26 -3.59 14.37 22.20
CA PRO A 26 -3.29 13.02 21.72
C PRO A 26 -4.45 12.37 20.96
N ASN A 27 -4.16 11.35 20.14
CA ASN A 27 -5.14 10.66 19.33
C ASN A 27 -5.03 9.13 19.51
N GLU A 28 -6.13 8.46 19.84
CA GLU A 28 -6.17 7.01 20.07
C GLU A 28 -5.75 6.18 18.85
N ASN A 29 -5.93 6.73 17.64
CA ASN A 29 -5.55 6.08 16.39
C ASN A 29 -4.08 6.26 16.02
N PHE A 30 -3.27 6.89 16.88
CA PHE A 30 -1.85 7.16 16.68
C PHE A 30 -1.00 6.69 17.85
N SER A 31 0.01 5.85 17.57
CA SER A 31 0.94 5.38 18.59
C SER A 31 2.21 6.24 18.61
N ASP A 32 2.27 7.25 19.46
CA ASP A 32 3.44 8.13 19.62
C ASP A 32 4.73 7.35 19.85
N TRP A 33 4.68 6.36 20.74
CA TRP A 33 5.84 5.54 21.08
C TRP A 33 6.36 4.81 19.84
N SER A 34 5.50 4.07 19.15
CA SER A 34 5.89 3.30 17.97
C SER A 34 6.37 4.23 16.85
N TYR A 35 5.65 5.32 16.61
CA TYR A 35 6.01 6.25 15.54
C TYR A 35 7.34 6.93 15.81
N LYS A 36 7.63 7.27 17.06
CA LYS A 36 8.90 7.84 17.50
C LYS A 36 10.05 6.84 17.34
N TYR A 37 9.91 5.64 17.91
CA TYR A 37 11.04 4.70 18.04
C TYR A 37 11.20 3.75 16.85
N LEU A 38 10.14 3.46 16.10
CA LEU A 38 10.21 2.58 14.93
C LEU A 38 10.29 3.37 13.61
N HIS A 39 9.63 4.54 13.55
CA HIS A 39 9.63 5.37 12.34
C HIS A 39 10.61 6.55 12.41
N GLY A 40 10.92 7.06 13.60
CA GLY A 40 11.87 8.16 13.81
C GLY A 40 11.25 9.55 13.61
N ARG A 41 9.93 9.66 13.78
CA ARG A 41 9.15 10.90 13.60
C ARG A 41 8.20 11.13 14.78
N GLY A 42 7.76 12.38 14.96
CA GLY A 42 6.74 12.78 15.92
C GLY A 42 5.34 12.79 15.30
N TRP A 43 4.42 13.46 16.00
CA TRP A 43 3.03 13.65 15.58
C TRP A 43 2.93 14.20 14.15
N ALA A 44 2.19 13.52 13.32
CA ALA A 44 2.06 13.79 11.89
C ALA A 44 0.58 13.75 11.47
N PRO A 45 -0.20 14.81 11.73
CA PRO A 45 -1.65 14.80 11.54
C PRO A 45 -2.07 14.55 10.10
N ARG A 46 -1.38 15.11 9.10
CA ARG A 46 -1.70 14.86 7.68
C ARG A 46 -1.40 13.42 7.26
N GLU A 47 -0.28 12.84 7.76
CA GLU A 47 0.00 11.41 7.52
C GLU A 47 -1.05 10.52 8.19
N LEU A 48 -1.51 10.88 9.40
CA LEU A 48 -2.59 10.17 10.08
C LEU A 48 -3.91 10.29 9.31
N GLY A 49 -4.22 11.47 8.77
CA GLY A 49 -5.41 11.68 7.93
C GLY A 49 -5.42 10.78 6.70
N CYS A 50 -4.30 10.71 5.95
CA CYS A 50 -4.12 9.80 4.82
C CYS A 50 -4.28 8.33 5.27
N TYR A 51 -3.62 7.95 6.35
CA TYR A 51 -3.71 6.61 6.93
C TYR A 51 -5.14 6.21 7.25
N LEU A 52 -5.87 7.05 7.96
CA LEU A 52 -7.27 6.81 8.33
C LEU A 52 -8.18 6.78 7.10
N SER A 53 -7.92 7.59 6.08
CA SER A 53 -8.68 7.55 4.83
C SER A 53 -8.61 6.18 4.16
N HIS A 54 -7.43 5.58 4.09
CA HIS A 54 -7.30 4.20 3.58
C HIS A 54 -8.02 3.17 4.47
N ILE A 55 -7.92 3.30 5.80
CA ILE A 55 -8.63 2.41 6.73
C ILE A 55 -10.15 2.53 6.53
N GLU A 56 -10.69 3.74 6.36
CA GLU A 56 -12.12 3.95 6.09
C GLU A 56 -12.56 3.36 4.75
N CYS A 57 -11.74 3.47 3.69
CA CYS A 57 -12.01 2.76 2.42
C CYS A 57 -12.12 1.24 2.62
N LEU A 58 -11.21 0.65 3.41
CA LEU A 58 -11.24 -0.78 3.71
C LEU A 58 -12.46 -1.18 4.56
N ARG A 59 -12.82 -0.36 5.55
CA ARG A 59 -14.03 -0.56 6.37
C ARG A 59 -15.30 -0.49 5.53
N SER A 60 -15.43 0.56 4.70
CA SER A 60 -16.56 0.72 3.78
C SER A 60 -16.70 -0.47 2.83
N PHE A 61 -15.59 -0.94 2.27
CA PHE A 61 -15.57 -2.16 1.44
C PHE A 61 -16.08 -3.39 2.20
N LEU A 62 -15.65 -3.58 3.43
CA LEU A 62 -16.07 -4.74 4.24
C LEU A 62 -17.55 -4.75 4.58
N LEU A 63 -18.25 -3.61 4.51
CA LEU A 63 -19.70 -3.50 4.66
C LEU A 63 -20.49 -3.86 3.39
N THR A 64 -19.83 -4.02 2.25
CA THR A 64 -20.44 -4.44 0.99
C THR A 64 -20.37 -5.97 0.82
N ASP A 65 -21.12 -6.53 -0.13
CA ASP A 65 -21.02 -7.95 -0.53
C ASP A 65 -19.95 -8.21 -1.61
N SER A 66 -19.24 -7.18 -2.04
CA SER A 66 -18.21 -7.28 -3.08
C SER A 66 -17.05 -8.18 -2.62
N LYS A 67 -16.50 -8.97 -3.53
CA LYS A 67 -15.35 -9.85 -3.24
C LYS A 67 -14.03 -9.10 -3.23
N TYR A 68 -13.92 -8.04 -4.03
CA TYR A 68 -12.73 -7.21 -4.22
C TYR A 68 -13.08 -5.74 -4.21
N ALA A 69 -12.14 -4.91 -3.81
CA ALA A 69 -12.19 -3.46 -3.96
C ALA A 69 -10.93 -2.95 -4.67
N LEU A 70 -11.13 -2.10 -5.68
CA LEU A 70 -10.07 -1.24 -6.23
C LEU A 70 -10.07 0.06 -5.44
N ILE A 71 -8.95 0.40 -4.83
CA ILE A 71 -8.75 1.63 -4.09
C ILE A 71 -7.78 2.51 -4.86
N LEU A 72 -8.17 3.76 -5.10
CA LEU A 72 -7.42 4.75 -5.87
C LEU A 72 -7.34 6.06 -5.10
N GLU A 73 -6.15 6.66 -5.03
CA GLU A 73 -5.96 8.04 -4.62
C GLU A 73 -6.38 8.99 -5.76
N ASP A 74 -6.72 10.22 -5.45
CA ASP A 74 -7.26 11.19 -6.42
C ASP A 74 -6.19 11.85 -7.30
N ASP A 75 -4.91 11.71 -6.94
CA ASP A 75 -3.74 12.24 -7.64
C ASP A 75 -3.07 11.23 -8.60
N VAL A 76 -3.69 10.07 -8.84
CA VAL A 76 -3.16 9.07 -9.77
C VAL A 76 -3.66 9.27 -11.20
N GLN A 77 -2.86 8.83 -12.16
CA GLN A 77 -3.17 8.77 -13.58
C GLN A 77 -3.22 7.31 -14.05
N ILE A 78 -4.26 6.96 -14.77
CA ILE A 78 -4.44 5.62 -15.32
C ILE A 78 -3.74 5.56 -16.68
N ASP A 79 -2.72 4.71 -16.80
CA ASP A 79 -2.01 4.43 -18.04
C ASP A 79 -2.45 3.05 -18.56
N GLY A 80 -2.93 3.01 -19.80
CA GLY A 80 -3.36 1.77 -20.42
C GLY A 80 -4.73 1.25 -19.97
N ASP A 81 -4.97 -0.02 -20.19
CA ASP A 81 -6.24 -0.69 -19.92
C ASP A 81 -6.27 -1.31 -18.52
N LEU A 82 -6.50 -0.47 -17.51
CA LEU A 82 -6.57 -0.88 -16.11
C LEU A 82 -7.61 -1.98 -15.88
N LYS A 83 -8.78 -1.86 -16.54
CA LYS A 83 -9.87 -2.85 -16.39
C LYS A 83 -9.41 -4.21 -16.88
N HIS A 84 -8.86 -4.28 -18.08
CA HIS A 84 -8.35 -5.53 -18.66
C HIS A 84 -7.27 -6.17 -17.78
N VAL A 85 -6.33 -5.37 -17.27
CA VAL A 85 -5.27 -5.87 -16.39
C VAL A 85 -5.85 -6.49 -15.10
N ILE A 86 -6.85 -5.85 -14.49
CA ILE A 86 -7.51 -6.39 -13.31
C ILE A 86 -8.26 -7.68 -13.66
N ASP A 87 -9.03 -7.70 -14.75
CA ASP A 87 -9.77 -8.88 -15.20
C ASP A 87 -8.84 -10.07 -15.46
N GLN A 88 -7.68 -9.85 -16.09
CA GLN A 88 -6.66 -10.88 -16.28
C GLN A 88 -6.06 -11.38 -14.95
N ALA A 89 -5.77 -10.47 -14.01
CA ALA A 89 -5.26 -10.84 -12.69
C ALA A 89 -6.28 -11.66 -11.88
N MET A 90 -7.59 -11.42 -12.08
CA MET A 90 -8.68 -12.18 -11.46
C MET A 90 -8.77 -13.64 -11.91
N LEU A 91 -8.10 -14.03 -13.01
CA LEU A 91 -7.98 -15.43 -13.42
C LEU A 91 -7.06 -16.23 -12.47
N PHE A 92 -6.28 -15.56 -11.63
CA PHE A 92 -5.33 -16.15 -10.68
C PHE A 92 -5.62 -15.78 -9.21
N PRO A 93 -6.86 -15.93 -8.71
CA PRO A 93 -7.26 -15.40 -7.40
C PRO A 93 -6.55 -16.08 -6.23
N ALA A 94 -6.09 -17.31 -6.39
CA ALA A 94 -5.34 -18.03 -5.36
C ALA A 94 -3.91 -17.49 -5.14
N SER A 95 -3.39 -16.69 -6.10
CA SER A 95 -2.02 -16.22 -6.08
C SER A 95 -1.83 -14.95 -5.24
N TRP A 96 -2.87 -14.20 -4.96
CA TRP A 96 -2.80 -12.92 -4.25
C TRP A 96 -4.08 -12.63 -3.44
N ASN A 97 -3.95 -11.77 -2.46
CA ASN A 97 -5.04 -11.15 -1.70
C ASN A 97 -5.00 -9.61 -1.89
N MET A 98 -3.81 -9.08 -2.20
CA MET A 98 -3.61 -7.68 -2.56
C MET A 98 -2.79 -7.61 -3.84
N LEU A 99 -3.21 -6.74 -4.77
CA LEU A 99 -2.55 -6.49 -6.05
C LEU A 99 -2.16 -5.01 -6.13
N ARG A 100 -0.87 -4.71 -6.20
CA ARG A 100 -0.36 -3.33 -6.31
C ARG A 100 -0.29 -2.90 -7.76
N LEU A 101 -0.94 -1.78 -8.07
CA LEU A 101 -1.08 -1.23 -9.42
C LEU A 101 -0.25 0.03 -9.65
N SER A 102 0.20 0.68 -8.56
CA SER A 102 1.07 1.85 -8.60
C SER A 102 2.27 1.71 -7.69
N THR A 103 3.31 2.50 -7.94
CA THR A 103 4.48 2.69 -7.05
C THR A 103 5.14 4.03 -7.34
N VAL A 104 5.80 4.61 -6.34
CA VAL A 104 6.59 5.85 -6.47
C VAL A 104 8.10 5.60 -6.51
N ASN A 105 8.53 4.34 -6.50
CA ASN A 105 9.96 3.98 -6.59
C ASN A 105 10.18 2.80 -7.52
N SER A 106 11.41 2.69 -8.04
CA SER A 106 11.85 1.51 -8.80
C SER A 106 12.16 0.35 -7.85
N GLY A 107 11.35 -0.70 -7.87
CA GLY A 107 11.60 -1.95 -7.15
C GLY A 107 12.29 -3.00 -8.04
N LYS A 108 12.76 -4.09 -7.42
CA LYS A 108 13.23 -5.29 -8.13
C LYS A 108 12.07 -6.26 -8.30
N TRP A 109 11.50 -6.29 -9.51
CA TRP A 109 10.33 -7.08 -9.87
C TRP A 109 10.73 -8.38 -10.53
N TRP A 110 10.08 -9.46 -10.13
CA TRP A 110 10.30 -10.80 -10.69
C TRP A 110 8.97 -11.35 -11.19
N PRO A 111 8.79 -11.45 -12.52
CA PRO A 111 7.58 -11.98 -13.11
C PRO A 111 7.31 -13.42 -12.67
N VAL A 112 6.02 -13.71 -12.44
CA VAL A 112 5.53 -15.03 -12.06
C VAL A 112 4.42 -15.52 -12.98
N LYS A 113 3.71 -14.63 -13.67
CA LYS A 113 2.65 -14.95 -14.63
C LYS A 113 2.47 -13.82 -15.63
N SER A 114 2.44 -14.14 -16.91
CA SER A 114 2.18 -13.15 -17.97
C SER A 114 0.68 -12.82 -18.07
N LEU A 115 0.39 -11.53 -18.27
CA LEU A 115 -0.93 -10.95 -18.54
C LEU A 115 -0.91 -10.14 -19.86
N GLY A 116 -0.27 -10.66 -20.89
CA GLY A 116 -0.03 -9.97 -22.16
C GLY A 116 1.14 -8.99 -22.06
N GLN A 117 0.87 -7.70 -22.21
CA GLN A 117 1.91 -6.66 -22.04
C GLN A 117 2.29 -6.36 -20.57
N TYR A 118 1.60 -6.98 -19.62
CA TYR A 118 1.85 -6.88 -18.19
C TYR A 118 2.19 -8.23 -17.62
N ASP A 119 2.79 -8.23 -16.42
CA ASP A 119 3.05 -9.42 -15.65
C ASP A 119 2.51 -9.28 -14.22
N LEU A 120 2.01 -10.37 -13.66
CA LEU A 120 1.98 -10.51 -12.20
C LEU A 120 3.39 -10.77 -11.71
N ALA A 121 3.84 -10.01 -10.74
CA ALA A 121 5.22 -10.07 -10.28
C ALA A 121 5.34 -9.95 -8.76
N VAL A 122 6.39 -10.55 -8.20
CA VAL A 122 6.84 -10.36 -6.82
C VAL A 122 7.88 -9.25 -6.79
N CYS A 123 7.69 -8.23 -5.96
CA CYS A 123 8.71 -7.22 -5.69
C CYS A 123 9.56 -7.66 -4.50
N LEU A 124 10.84 -7.94 -4.70
CA LEU A 124 11.72 -8.40 -3.61
C LEU A 124 12.19 -7.26 -2.71
N THR A 125 12.28 -6.05 -3.26
CA THR A 125 12.66 -4.85 -2.50
C THR A 125 11.44 -4.12 -1.96
N ARG A 126 11.69 -3.12 -1.10
CA ARG A 126 10.62 -2.25 -0.59
C ARG A 126 9.93 -1.52 -1.74
N GLU A 127 8.62 -1.51 -1.70
CA GLU A 127 7.75 -0.77 -2.60
C GLU A 127 7.06 0.36 -1.84
N LYS A 128 7.17 1.58 -2.36
CA LYS A 128 6.57 2.78 -1.77
C LYS A 128 5.35 3.22 -2.56
N GLY A 129 4.50 3.99 -1.89
CA GLY A 129 3.25 4.51 -2.46
C GLY A 129 2.13 3.49 -2.43
N ALA A 130 0.92 3.98 -2.30
CA ALA A 130 -0.32 3.21 -2.22
C ALA A 130 -1.44 3.83 -3.08
N GLY A 131 -1.06 4.60 -4.11
CA GLY A 131 -1.99 5.35 -4.94
C GLY A 131 -3.01 4.49 -5.68
N ALA A 132 -2.69 3.22 -5.97
CA ALA A 132 -3.62 2.30 -6.63
C ALA A 132 -3.36 0.85 -6.23
N TYR A 133 -4.39 0.15 -5.73
CA TYR A 133 -4.30 -1.27 -5.40
C TYR A 133 -5.67 -1.95 -5.35
N VAL A 134 -5.71 -3.26 -5.59
CA VAL A 134 -6.88 -4.11 -5.38
C VAL A 134 -6.68 -4.96 -4.13
N VAL A 135 -7.72 -5.13 -3.34
CA VAL A 135 -7.73 -6.03 -2.17
C VAL A 135 -8.93 -6.95 -2.19
N ASP A 136 -8.75 -8.17 -1.68
CA ASP A 136 -9.86 -9.04 -1.30
C ASP A 136 -10.31 -8.78 0.15
N ARG A 137 -11.40 -9.40 0.55
CA ARG A 137 -11.97 -9.25 1.91
C ARG A 137 -11.00 -9.73 3.00
N LYS A 138 -10.17 -10.74 2.72
CA LYS A 138 -9.17 -11.26 3.67
C LYS A 138 -8.08 -10.23 3.94
N ALA A 139 -7.50 -9.64 2.88
CA ALA A 139 -6.50 -8.60 3.04
C ALA A 139 -7.08 -7.36 3.73
N ALA A 140 -8.26 -6.89 3.31
CA ALA A 140 -8.93 -5.74 3.92
C ALA A 140 -9.17 -5.94 5.43
N ALA A 141 -9.75 -7.08 5.84
CA ALA A 141 -10.00 -7.38 7.25
C ALA A 141 -8.71 -7.47 8.08
N ARG A 142 -7.66 -8.06 7.51
CA ARG A 142 -6.35 -8.13 8.16
C ARG A 142 -5.70 -6.76 8.30
N MET A 143 -5.78 -5.92 7.27
CA MET A 143 -5.25 -4.55 7.33
C MET A 143 -5.98 -3.72 8.39
N VAL A 144 -7.31 -3.70 8.40
CA VAL A 144 -8.09 -2.99 9.42
C VAL A 144 -7.73 -3.44 10.83
N LYS A 145 -7.55 -4.76 11.04
CA LYS A 145 -7.21 -5.33 12.36
C LYS A 145 -5.79 -4.98 12.81
N TRP A 146 -4.80 -5.09 11.92
CA TRP A 146 -3.39 -5.06 12.30
C TRP A 146 -2.73 -3.69 12.18
N LEU A 147 -3.28 -2.82 11.33
CA LEU A 147 -2.69 -1.51 11.09
C LEU A 147 -3.14 -0.44 12.08
N MET A 148 -4.17 -0.70 12.88
CA MET A 148 -4.61 0.24 13.92
C MET A 148 -4.05 -0.10 15.31
N PRO A 149 -3.66 0.89 16.11
CA PRO A 149 -3.44 2.29 15.74
C PRO A 149 -2.23 2.46 14.81
N MET A 150 -2.12 3.61 14.13
CA MET A 150 -0.99 3.93 13.24
C MET A 150 0.34 3.89 14.02
N ARG A 151 1.26 3.03 13.60
CA ARG A 151 2.61 2.84 14.17
C ARG A 151 3.72 3.23 13.23
N LEU A 152 3.45 3.24 11.94
CA LEU A 152 4.36 3.56 10.84
C LEU A 152 3.56 4.34 9.78
N ALA A 153 4.23 5.08 8.92
CA ALA A 153 3.56 5.70 7.77
C ALA A 153 2.88 4.65 6.88
N TRP A 154 1.79 5.04 6.22
CA TRP A 154 0.95 4.12 5.44
C TRP A 154 1.74 3.29 4.44
N ASP A 155 2.64 3.92 3.68
CA ASP A 155 3.45 3.28 2.65
C ASP A 155 4.36 2.16 3.17
N ILE A 156 4.72 2.21 4.46
CA ILE A 156 5.52 1.18 5.13
C ILE A 156 4.61 0.12 5.73
N ALA A 157 3.57 0.53 6.45
CA ALA A 157 2.64 -0.36 7.12
C ALA A 157 1.88 -1.26 6.13
N PHE A 158 1.45 -0.68 5.03
CA PHE A 158 0.80 -1.34 3.91
C PHE A 158 1.67 -2.41 3.22
N ASP A 159 3.00 -2.28 3.27
CA ASP A 159 3.98 -3.19 2.65
C ASP A 159 4.41 -4.34 3.59
N LEU A 160 3.65 -4.61 4.67
CA LEU A 160 3.97 -5.62 5.70
C LEU A 160 3.04 -6.84 5.64
N GLU A 161 2.68 -7.30 4.44
CA GLU A 161 1.74 -8.40 4.22
C GLU A 161 2.10 -9.70 4.95
N TRP A 162 3.40 -9.96 5.15
CA TRP A 162 3.85 -11.18 5.83
C TRP A 162 3.53 -11.20 7.33
N PHE A 163 3.49 -10.04 7.98
CA PHE A 163 3.03 -9.94 9.37
C PHE A 163 1.51 -10.06 9.47
N MET A 164 0.81 -9.60 8.46
CA MET A 164 -0.65 -9.65 8.41
C MET A 164 -1.21 -10.99 7.89
N GLY A 165 -0.36 -11.86 7.34
CA GLY A 165 -0.73 -13.20 6.89
C GLY A 165 -1.60 -13.24 5.64
N PHE A 166 -1.34 -12.34 4.67
CA PHE A 166 -1.94 -12.38 3.34
C PHE A 166 -0.87 -12.29 2.23
N LYS A 167 -1.28 -12.44 0.98
CA LYS A 167 -0.38 -12.52 -0.17
C LYS A 167 -0.47 -11.25 -1.00
N THR A 168 0.68 -10.65 -1.36
CA THR A 168 0.73 -9.48 -2.26
C THR A 168 1.47 -9.84 -3.55
N LEU A 169 0.92 -9.43 -4.66
CA LEU A 169 1.60 -9.33 -5.96
C LEU A 169 1.49 -7.89 -6.46
N GLY A 170 2.28 -7.55 -7.45
CA GLY A 170 2.11 -6.32 -8.20
C GLY A 170 1.97 -6.61 -9.68
N VAL A 171 1.41 -5.68 -10.41
CA VAL A 171 1.45 -5.65 -11.87
C VAL A 171 2.70 -4.91 -12.32
N HIS A 172 3.40 -5.43 -13.31
CA HIS A 172 4.59 -4.81 -13.90
C HIS A 172 4.55 -4.93 -15.44
N PRO A 173 4.79 -3.84 -16.19
CA PRO A 173 4.92 -2.46 -15.72
C PRO A 173 3.67 -1.96 -14.99
N LYS A 174 3.77 -0.84 -14.28
CA LYS A 174 2.63 -0.31 -13.50
C LYS A 174 1.58 0.30 -14.42
N PRO A 175 0.30 -0.13 -14.33
CA PRO A 175 -0.80 0.46 -15.12
C PRO A 175 -1.31 1.79 -14.57
N VAL A 176 -0.85 2.19 -13.36
CA VAL A 176 -1.23 3.45 -12.73
C VAL A 176 0.02 4.16 -12.25
N ARG A 177 0.15 5.45 -12.59
CA ARG A 177 1.22 6.34 -12.13
C ARG A 177 0.66 7.36 -11.15
N GLN A 178 1.47 7.74 -10.18
CA GLN A 178 1.17 8.88 -9.31
C GLN A 178 1.74 10.14 -9.96
N ASN A 179 0.93 11.20 -10.05
CA ASN A 179 1.37 12.47 -10.63
C ASN A 179 2.41 13.13 -9.72
N ALA A 180 3.66 13.19 -10.16
CA ALA A 180 4.75 13.81 -9.43
C ALA A 180 4.64 15.36 -9.34
N GLY A 181 3.66 15.96 -9.97
CA GLY A 181 3.49 17.43 -10.05
C GLY A 181 2.68 18.05 -8.91
N PHE A 182 2.05 17.26 -8.06
CA PHE A 182 1.42 17.77 -6.85
C PHE A 182 2.44 17.73 -5.71
N ASP A 183 2.89 18.91 -5.26
CA ASP A 183 3.56 19.03 -3.95
C ASP A 183 2.63 18.43 -2.92
N THR A 184 2.92 17.19 -2.51
CA THR A 184 2.10 16.52 -1.52
C THR A 184 2.18 17.35 -0.26
N GLN A 185 1.05 17.91 0.19
CA GLN A 185 0.95 18.71 1.41
C GLN A 185 1.59 17.98 2.62
N ILE A 186 1.69 16.67 2.53
CA ILE A 186 2.36 15.79 3.50
C ILE A 186 3.88 16.08 3.56
N GLN A 187 4.56 16.34 2.42
CA GLN A 187 6.01 16.56 2.41
C GLN A 187 6.42 17.87 3.10
N GLN A 188 5.59 18.91 3.05
CA GLN A 188 5.88 20.18 3.70
C GLN A 188 5.94 20.04 5.23
N ASP A 189 5.09 19.20 5.84
CA ASP A 189 5.09 18.94 7.28
C ASP A 189 6.25 18.05 7.74
N LEU A 190 6.76 17.18 6.87
CA LEU A 190 7.75 16.16 7.23
C LEU A 190 9.12 16.73 7.67
N ASN A 191 9.46 17.95 7.25
CA ASN A 191 10.72 18.58 7.62
C ASN A 191 10.78 19.05 9.08
N GLY A 192 9.62 19.35 9.70
CA GLY A 192 9.52 19.74 11.12
C GLY A 192 9.42 18.58 12.11
N ILE A 193 8.98 17.40 11.66
CA ILE A 193 8.59 16.26 12.50
C ILE A 193 9.76 15.31 12.81
N LYS A 194 10.87 15.42 12.09
CA LYS A 194 12.04 14.52 12.28
C LYS A 194 12.64 14.71 13.66
N ILE A 195 12.63 13.66 14.46
CA ILE A 195 13.22 13.70 15.80
C ILE A 195 14.75 13.64 15.65
N LYS A 196 15.43 14.66 16.23
CA LYS A 196 16.88 14.73 16.29
C LYS A 196 17.40 13.81 17.40
N GLY A 197 18.49 13.09 17.17
CA GLY A 197 19.13 12.27 18.18
C GLY A 197 19.83 11.03 17.62
N LYS A 198 20.87 10.58 18.31
CA LYS A 198 21.65 9.38 17.91
C LYS A 198 20.93 8.05 18.25
N TRP A 199 19.93 8.08 19.14
CA TRP A 199 19.15 6.91 19.56
C TRP A 199 18.46 6.18 18.38
N LYS A 200 18.16 6.89 17.27
CA LYS A 200 17.61 6.30 16.05
C LYS A 200 18.49 5.19 15.47
N TYR A 201 19.81 5.22 15.73
CA TYR A 201 20.71 4.15 15.29
C TYR A 201 20.53 2.86 16.10
N LEU A 202 19.96 2.96 17.30
CA LEU A 202 19.69 1.82 18.18
C LEU A 202 18.27 1.27 18.04
N THR A 203 17.35 2.02 17.46
CA THR A 203 15.93 1.62 17.35
C THR A 203 15.47 1.59 15.90
N VAL A 204 15.44 2.74 15.22
CA VAL A 204 14.90 2.86 13.86
C VAL A 204 15.71 2.06 12.85
N VAL A 205 17.04 2.14 12.91
CA VAL A 205 17.90 1.46 11.92
C VAL A 205 17.82 -0.05 12.06
N PRO A 206 17.99 -0.67 13.25
CA PRO A 206 17.80 -2.11 13.41
C PRO A 206 16.40 -2.60 13.03
N PHE A 207 15.36 -1.84 13.39
CA PHE A 207 14.01 -2.17 13.00
C PHE A 207 13.81 -2.14 11.47
N ARG A 208 14.35 -1.12 10.80
CA ARG A 208 14.30 -1.05 9.32
C ARG A 208 15.07 -2.20 8.66
N LEU A 209 16.25 -2.53 9.16
CA LEU A 209 17.01 -3.68 8.68
C LEU A 209 16.20 -4.99 8.86
N PHE A 210 15.59 -5.18 10.03
CA PHE A 210 14.71 -6.32 10.28
C PHE A 210 13.55 -6.41 9.27
N LEU A 211 12.90 -5.28 8.94
CA LEU A 211 11.84 -5.24 7.94
C LEU A 211 12.37 -5.62 6.54
N GLU A 212 13.54 -5.10 6.13
CA GLU A 212 14.10 -5.42 4.81
C GLU A 212 14.49 -6.91 4.71
N VAL A 213 15.15 -7.46 5.75
CA VAL A 213 15.56 -8.86 5.75
C VAL A 213 14.35 -9.80 5.78
N SER A 214 13.37 -9.54 6.65
CA SER A 214 12.16 -10.37 6.74
C SER A 214 11.34 -10.33 5.45
N ARG A 215 11.22 -9.15 4.80
CA ARG A 215 10.61 -9.00 3.48
C ARG A 215 11.32 -9.86 2.44
N LEU A 216 12.63 -9.70 2.34
CA LEU A 216 13.43 -10.44 1.36
C LEU A 216 13.27 -11.95 1.52
N ILE A 217 13.38 -12.46 2.73
CA ILE A 217 13.20 -13.90 3.02
C ILE A 217 11.80 -14.36 2.62
N TYR A 218 10.76 -13.68 3.10
CA TYR A 218 9.37 -14.07 2.81
C TYR A 218 9.05 -14.03 1.32
N ARG A 219 9.41 -12.94 0.64
CA ARG A 219 9.09 -12.75 -0.78
C ARG A 219 9.93 -13.65 -1.69
N SER A 220 11.19 -13.95 -1.32
CA SER A 220 12.02 -14.93 -2.05
C SER A 220 11.43 -16.34 -1.96
N PHE A 221 11.04 -16.76 -0.76
CA PHE A 221 10.37 -18.05 -0.57
C PHE A 221 9.06 -18.13 -1.35
N ARG A 222 8.29 -17.05 -1.35
CA ARG A 222 7.04 -16.97 -2.09
C ARG A 222 7.25 -17.00 -3.61
N LEU A 223 8.26 -16.28 -4.12
CA LEU A 223 8.65 -16.31 -5.52
C LEU A 223 9.01 -17.74 -5.97
N MET A 224 9.83 -18.42 -5.17
CA MET A 224 10.22 -19.81 -5.43
C MET A 224 8.99 -20.72 -5.49
N LYS A 225 8.07 -20.60 -4.52
CA LYS A 225 6.83 -21.38 -4.49
C LYS A 225 5.96 -21.15 -5.74
N LEU A 226 5.79 -19.90 -6.16
CA LEU A 226 4.98 -19.57 -7.34
C LEU A 226 5.59 -20.14 -8.63
N ARG A 227 6.93 -20.15 -8.76
CA ARG A 227 7.61 -20.70 -9.94
C ARG A 227 7.60 -22.22 -9.99
N ILE A 228 7.66 -22.89 -8.83
CA ILE A 228 7.68 -24.36 -8.78
C ILE A 228 6.29 -24.95 -8.96
N PHE A 229 5.28 -24.38 -8.30
CA PHE A 229 3.94 -24.98 -8.22
C PHE A 229 2.90 -24.35 -9.15
N GLN A 230 3.24 -23.25 -9.82
CA GLN A 230 2.42 -22.61 -10.85
C GLN A 230 3.31 -22.21 -12.03
N PRO A 231 3.96 -23.19 -12.71
CA PRO A 231 4.68 -22.89 -13.93
C PRO A 231 3.71 -22.28 -14.93
N GLY A 232 4.14 -21.23 -15.62
CA GLY A 232 3.40 -20.31 -16.47
C GLY A 232 2.56 -20.96 -17.59
#